data_818dc666b3ca792abb0cf6a0a07fcf4a
#
_entry.id   818dc666b3ca792abb0cf6a0a07fcf4a
#
_cell.length_a   1.000
_cell.length_b   1.000
_cell.length_c   1.000
_cell.angle_alpha   90.00
_cell.angle_beta   90.00
_cell.angle_gamma   90.00
#
_symmetry.space_group_name_H-M   'P 1'
#
loop_
_entity.id
_entity.type
_entity.pdbx_description
1 polymer ?
#
loop_
_entity_poly.entity_id
_entity_poly.type
_entity_poly.pdbx_seq_one_letter_code
_entity_poly.pdbx_strand_id
1 'polypeptide(L)'
;MTFAAHSALVELPRPETTDGGYFDIDDALARLASDRPVAFPPFDLVHWGGLSFALNFRKDPVQGALRSGRFYEEAELKALKRLLGPGATVVDVGANVGNHAVFFARRMKARRVVVFEPNPLAAAPLMANVLLNRLADVVRLDHLGIALGAAAAEGFGMRPHDRNLGATRLRPREGRIAVRTGDACLADETPDLIKIDVEGMELEVLAGLSATIARARPLMLVEVGDGNLDAFLDWQGRAGYRPVQHWRVSATNANYLIEPGM
;
A
#
# COMPACT_ATOMS: atom_id res chain seq x y z
N MET A 1 23.50 -0.82 5.35
CA MET A 1 22.65 0.18 4.66
C MET A 1 22.74 1.51 5.39
N THR A 2 23.23 2.54 4.70
CA THR A 2 23.38 3.87 5.32
C THR A 2 22.20 4.72 4.90
N PHE A 3 21.31 5.02 5.83
CA PHE A 3 20.20 5.93 5.64
C PHE A 3 20.68 7.36 5.91
N ALA A 4 20.73 8.20 4.88
CA ALA A 4 21.00 9.63 5.05
C ALA A 4 19.69 10.36 5.31
N ALA A 5 19.22 10.36 6.57
CA ALA A 5 18.09 11.17 6.99
C ALA A 5 18.56 12.61 7.26
N HIS A 6 18.04 13.57 6.56
CA HIS A 6 18.21 14.98 6.90
C HIS A 6 17.24 15.33 8.02
N SER A 7 17.74 15.42 9.25
CA SER A 7 16.96 15.90 10.41
C SER A 7 17.01 17.42 10.48
N ALA A 8 16.25 18.08 9.66
CA ALA A 8 15.96 19.49 9.86
C ALA A 8 14.45 19.65 9.91
N LEU A 9 13.97 20.55 10.76
CA LEU A 9 12.59 21.08 10.74
C LEU A 9 12.36 21.82 9.42
N VAL A 10 12.30 21.04 8.34
CA VAL A 10 12.02 21.56 7.01
C VAL A 10 10.51 21.60 6.88
N GLU A 11 9.98 22.74 6.47
CA GLU A 11 8.61 22.81 6.00
C GLU A 11 8.49 21.82 4.85
N LEU A 12 7.70 20.77 5.04
CA LEU A 12 7.62 19.69 4.05
C LEU A 12 7.08 20.27 2.75
N PRO A 13 7.75 20.05 1.62
CA PRO A 13 7.29 20.57 0.35
C PRO A 13 5.86 20.09 0.09
N ARG A 14 5.05 20.94 -0.50
CA ARG A 14 3.75 20.54 -1.03
C ARG A 14 4.02 19.56 -2.17
N PRO A 15 3.45 18.35 -2.17
CA PRO A 15 3.64 17.47 -3.32
C PRO A 15 2.93 18.07 -4.53
N GLU A 16 3.71 18.67 -5.43
CA GLU A 16 3.19 19.37 -6.61
C GLU A 16 3.14 18.48 -7.85
N THR A 17 3.83 17.36 -7.84
CA THR A 17 3.97 16.46 -8.98
C THR A 17 4.14 15.00 -8.58
N THR A 18 3.67 14.10 -9.44
CA THR A 18 3.87 12.64 -9.35
C THR A 18 4.76 12.12 -10.48
N ASP A 19 5.49 12.97 -11.18
CA ASP A 19 6.23 12.64 -12.40
C ASP A 19 7.64 12.08 -12.19
N GLY A 20 8.01 11.69 -11.01
CA GLY A 20 9.34 11.17 -10.72
C GLY A 20 10.39 12.24 -10.43
N GLY A 21 10.10 13.53 -10.69
CA GLY A 21 10.99 14.62 -10.32
C GLY A 21 11.16 14.76 -8.80
N TYR A 22 10.24 14.21 -8.03
CA TYR A 22 10.29 14.16 -6.57
C TYR A 22 11.14 13.00 -6.05
N PHE A 23 11.01 11.79 -6.61
CA PHE A 23 11.72 10.59 -6.22
C PHE A 23 11.75 9.60 -7.39
N ASP A 24 12.93 9.20 -7.79
CA ASP A 24 13.14 8.19 -8.83
C ASP A 24 13.11 6.81 -8.18
N ILE A 25 11.99 6.10 -8.35
CA ILE A 25 11.78 4.77 -7.78
C ILE A 25 12.73 3.75 -8.40
N ASP A 26 12.96 3.82 -9.71
CA ASP A 26 13.79 2.85 -10.44
C ASP A 26 15.26 2.97 -10.02
N ASP A 27 15.80 4.21 -9.92
CA ASP A 27 17.15 4.44 -9.38
C ASP A 27 17.25 3.96 -7.92
N ALA A 28 16.25 4.25 -7.11
CA ALA A 28 16.23 3.83 -5.71
C ALA A 28 16.24 2.30 -5.56
N LEU A 29 15.43 1.58 -6.33
CA LEU A 29 15.40 0.11 -6.35
C LEU A 29 16.73 -0.48 -6.86
N ALA A 30 17.31 0.09 -7.92
CA ALA A 30 18.62 -0.31 -8.45
C ALA A 30 19.75 -0.11 -7.43
N ARG A 31 19.70 0.98 -6.64
CA ARG A 31 20.65 1.23 -5.54
C ARG A 31 20.49 0.19 -4.43
N LEU A 32 19.26 -0.11 -4.02
CA LEU A 32 18.99 -1.15 -3.02
C LEU A 32 19.50 -2.52 -3.47
N ALA A 33 19.22 -2.91 -4.70
CA ALA A 33 19.68 -4.18 -5.27
C ALA A 33 21.21 -4.28 -5.35
N SER A 34 21.91 -3.14 -5.41
CA SER A 34 23.38 -3.05 -5.49
C SER A 34 24.02 -2.71 -4.12
N ASP A 35 23.28 -2.76 -3.03
CA ASP A 35 23.70 -2.39 -1.68
C ASP A 35 24.28 -0.97 -1.57
N ARG A 36 23.80 -0.06 -2.42
CA ARG A 36 24.19 1.35 -2.45
C ARG A 36 23.20 2.21 -1.65
N PRO A 37 23.65 3.32 -1.04
CA PRO A 37 22.75 4.24 -0.32
C PRO A 37 21.69 4.83 -1.26
N VAL A 38 20.43 4.84 -0.81
CA VAL A 38 19.33 5.54 -1.49
C VAL A 38 19.31 6.98 -1.03
N ALA A 39 19.22 7.92 -1.99
CA ALA A 39 19.02 9.34 -1.73
C ALA A 39 17.50 9.60 -1.62
N PHE A 40 17.07 10.06 -0.44
CA PHE A 40 15.68 10.41 -0.20
C PHE A 40 15.49 11.93 -0.21
N PRO A 41 14.28 12.42 -0.59
CA PRO A 41 13.89 13.79 -0.31
C PRO A 41 13.83 14.04 1.21
N PRO A 42 13.78 15.30 1.66
CA PRO A 42 13.67 15.61 3.09
C PRO A 42 12.34 15.09 3.67
N PHE A 43 12.42 14.48 4.84
CA PHE A 43 11.29 13.95 5.59
C PHE A 43 11.22 14.54 7.00
N ASP A 44 9.99 14.64 7.53
CA ASP A 44 9.71 14.80 8.94
C ASP A 44 9.80 13.41 9.62
N LEU A 45 10.67 13.26 10.61
CA LEU A 45 10.89 11.98 11.28
C LEU A 45 10.14 11.94 12.60
N VAL A 46 9.35 10.88 12.80
CA VAL A 46 8.67 10.61 14.07
C VAL A 46 9.05 9.23 14.59
N HIS A 47 9.08 9.11 15.93
CA HIS A 47 9.48 7.88 16.61
C HIS A 47 8.50 7.56 17.73
N TRP A 48 7.94 6.34 17.72
CA TRP A 48 7.07 5.85 18.78
C TRP A 48 6.97 4.32 18.76
N GLY A 49 6.73 3.73 19.91
CA GLY A 49 6.51 2.28 20.03
C GLY A 49 7.66 1.42 19.48
N GLY A 50 8.91 1.93 19.47
CA GLY A 50 10.08 1.25 18.90
C GLY A 50 10.11 1.27 17.36
N LEU A 51 9.35 2.15 16.73
CA LEU A 51 9.27 2.35 15.28
C LEU A 51 9.70 3.76 14.91
N SER A 52 10.16 3.92 13.67
CA SER A 52 10.51 5.20 13.06
C SER A 52 9.74 5.39 11.78
N PHE A 53 9.23 6.60 11.55
CA PHE A 53 8.51 6.92 10.32
C PHE A 53 9.05 8.20 9.70
N ALA A 54 9.33 8.13 8.40
CA ALA A 54 9.61 9.25 7.51
C ALA A 54 8.30 9.71 6.88
N LEU A 55 7.99 10.99 7.00
CA LEU A 55 6.72 11.57 6.57
C LEU A 55 7.02 12.81 5.72
N ASN A 56 6.20 13.03 4.69
CA ASN A 56 6.42 14.10 3.72
C ASN A 56 5.20 14.99 3.47
N PHE A 57 4.05 14.69 4.09
CA PHE A 57 2.85 15.47 3.87
C PHE A 57 2.03 15.66 5.15
N ARG A 58 1.91 16.92 5.61
CA ARG A 58 1.29 17.25 6.90
C ARG A 58 -0.23 17.09 6.95
N LYS A 59 -0.91 17.26 5.84
CA LYS A 59 -2.38 17.22 5.76
C LYS A 59 -2.94 15.83 5.50
N ASP A 60 -2.07 14.87 5.19
CA ASP A 60 -2.47 13.50 4.92
C ASP A 60 -2.97 12.79 6.20
N PRO A 61 -4.15 12.14 6.18
CA PRO A 61 -4.73 11.54 7.38
C PRO A 61 -3.92 10.34 7.89
N VAL A 62 -3.33 9.54 7.00
CA VAL A 62 -2.47 8.39 7.36
C VAL A 62 -1.23 8.90 8.09
N GLN A 63 -0.56 9.89 7.51
CA GLN A 63 0.64 10.48 8.11
C GLN A 63 0.30 11.27 9.39
N GLY A 64 -0.89 11.86 9.48
CA GLY A 64 -1.41 12.50 10.68
C GLY A 64 -1.58 11.51 11.85
N ALA A 65 -2.08 10.31 11.57
CA ALA A 65 -2.17 9.25 12.56
C ALA A 65 -0.77 8.81 13.04
N LEU A 66 0.17 8.58 12.13
CA LEU A 66 1.55 8.23 12.46
C LEU A 66 2.26 9.31 13.29
N ARG A 67 2.05 10.61 13.00
CA ARG A 67 2.55 11.72 13.84
C ARG A 67 1.96 11.70 15.24
N SER A 68 0.72 11.24 15.38
CA SER A 68 0.03 11.15 16.65
C SER A 68 0.38 9.90 17.47
N GLY A 69 1.38 9.10 17.04
CA GLY A 69 1.83 7.92 17.74
C GLY A 69 0.91 6.71 17.61
N ARG A 70 0.15 6.60 16.54
CA ARG A 70 -0.76 5.48 16.28
C ARG A 70 -0.76 5.10 14.80
N PHE A 71 -1.12 3.86 14.51
CA PHE A 71 -1.41 3.43 13.15
C PHE A 71 -2.75 3.99 12.68
N TYR A 72 -2.83 4.28 11.39
CA TYR A 72 -4.12 4.57 10.73
C TYR A 72 -4.91 3.26 10.61
N GLU A 73 -6.23 3.31 10.66
CA GLU A 73 -7.11 2.12 10.62
C GLU A 73 -6.78 1.06 11.69
N GLU A 74 -6.55 1.52 12.91
CA GLU A 74 -6.08 0.65 14.00
C GLU A 74 -7.09 -0.44 14.37
N ALA A 75 -8.39 -0.21 14.17
CA ALA A 75 -9.45 -1.19 14.46
C ALA A 75 -9.38 -2.37 13.47
N GLU A 76 -9.22 -2.08 12.19
CA GLU A 76 -9.03 -3.03 11.10
C GLU A 76 -7.76 -3.85 11.31
N LEU A 77 -6.65 -3.18 11.58
CA LEU A 77 -5.36 -3.81 11.84
C LEU A 77 -5.41 -4.76 13.07
N LYS A 78 -6.13 -4.36 14.13
CA LYS A 78 -6.35 -5.24 15.30
C LYS A 78 -7.24 -6.45 14.97
N ALA A 79 -8.23 -6.27 14.10
CA ALA A 79 -9.07 -7.39 13.65
C ALA A 79 -8.25 -8.39 12.83
N LEU A 80 -7.48 -7.91 11.85
CA LEU A 80 -6.57 -8.75 11.05
C LEU A 80 -5.58 -9.52 11.91
N LYS A 81 -4.96 -8.84 12.89
CA LYS A 81 -4.02 -9.50 13.82
C LYS A 81 -4.65 -10.60 14.66
N ARG A 82 -5.96 -10.51 14.98
CA ARG A 82 -6.67 -11.57 15.71
C ARG A 82 -6.99 -12.79 14.84
N LEU A 83 -7.25 -12.56 13.55
CA LEU A 83 -7.65 -13.61 12.59
C LEU A 83 -6.45 -14.35 12.00
N LEU A 84 -5.33 -13.64 11.83
CA LEU A 84 -4.11 -14.19 11.24
C LEU A 84 -3.03 -14.34 12.31
N GLY A 85 -2.46 -15.53 12.39
CA GLY A 85 -1.30 -15.80 13.22
C GLY A 85 -0.01 -15.17 12.67
N PRO A 86 1.11 -15.27 13.42
CA PRO A 86 2.42 -14.90 12.90
C PRO A 86 2.83 -15.79 11.73
N GLY A 87 3.68 -15.27 10.84
CA GLY A 87 4.19 -16.01 9.69
C GLY A 87 3.36 -15.88 8.42
N ALA A 88 2.28 -15.11 8.42
CA ALA A 88 1.46 -14.87 7.24
C ALA A 88 2.24 -14.20 6.10
N THR A 89 1.87 -14.53 4.86
CA THR A 89 2.24 -13.78 3.65
C THR A 89 1.11 -12.80 3.33
N VAL A 90 1.45 -11.54 3.24
CA VAL A 90 0.50 -10.44 3.03
C VAL A 90 0.79 -9.71 1.73
N VAL A 91 -0.25 -9.38 0.98
CA VAL A 91 -0.19 -8.47 -0.17
C VAL A 91 -0.91 -7.19 0.20
N ASP A 92 -0.24 -6.05 0.08
CA ASP A 92 -0.75 -4.71 0.39
C ASP A 92 -0.79 -3.88 -0.90
N VAL A 93 -1.96 -3.80 -1.53
CA VAL A 93 -2.19 -3.05 -2.77
C VAL A 93 -2.70 -1.67 -2.41
N GLY A 94 -1.95 -0.64 -2.82
CA GLY A 94 -2.12 0.74 -2.35
C GLY A 94 -1.49 0.93 -0.97
N ALA A 95 -0.21 0.55 -0.85
CA ALA A 95 0.47 0.54 0.44
C ALA A 95 0.76 1.94 1.01
N ASN A 96 0.55 3.00 0.22
CA ASN A 96 0.75 4.39 0.60
C ASN A 96 2.13 4.57 1.25
N VAL A 97 2.25 5.28 2.37
CA VAL A 97 3.52 5.49 3.09
C VAL A 97 3.97 4.29 3.93
N GLY A 98 3.34 3.12 3.77
CA GLY A 98 3.72 1.88 4.44
C GLY A 98 3.15 1.71 5.85
N ASN A 99 2.09 2.43 6.22
CA ASN A 99 1.40 2.29 7.50
C ASN A 99 1.04 0.82 7.80
N HIS A 100 0.33 0.18 6.86
CA HIS A 100 -0.10 -1.21 6.98
C HIS A 100 1.09 -2.17 6.86
N ALA A 101 1.98 -1.96 5.89
CA ALA A 101 3.14 -2.82 5.67
C ALA A 101 4.04 -2.91 6.92
N VAL A 102 4.32 -1.78 7.59
CA VAL A 102 5.09 -1.76 8.84
C VAL A 102 4.34 -2.47 9.97
N PHE A 103 3.02 -2.30 10.08
CA PHE A 103 2.20 -3.02 11.06
C PHE A 103 2.24 -4.53 10.80
N PHE A 104 2.02 -4.97 9.58
CA PHE A 104 2.04 -6.39 9.21
C PHE A 104 3.39 -7.02 9.55
N ALA A 105 4.49 -6.38 9.17
CA ALA A 105 5.82 -6.90 9.44
C ALA A 105 6.18 -6.89 10.94
N ARG A 106 5.91 -5.79 11.65
CA ARG A 106 6.37 -5.62 13.05
C ARG A 106 5.38 -6.09 14.09
N ARG A 107 4.09 -5.85 13.91
CA ARG A 107 3.05 -6.13 14.92
C ARG A 107 2.34 -7.46 14.70
N MET A 108 2.13 -7.86 13.45
CA MET A 108 1.58 -9.18 13.10
C MET A 108 2.69 -10.23 12.92
N LYS A 109 3.96 -9.82 12.78
CA LYS A 109 5.08 -10.73 12.50
C LYS A 109 4.84 -11.53 11.22
N ALA A 110 4.38 -10.86 10.17
CA ALA A 110 4.28 -11.44 8.85
C ALA A 110 5.63 -11.97 8.39
N ARG A 111 5.64 -13.12 7.73
CA ARG A 111 6.84 -13.70 7.11
C ARG A 111 7.25 -12.92 5.86
N ARG A 112 6.27 -12.41 5.14
CA ARG A 112 6.44 -11.66 3.89
C ARG A 112 5.32 -10.65 3.73
N VAL A 113 5.66 -9.46 3.27
CA VAL A 113 4.71 -8.42 2.86
C VAL A 113 5.12 -7.96 1.47
N VAL A 114 4.25 -8.16 0.47
CA VAL A 114 4.46 -7.67 -0.90
C VAL A 114 3.65 -6.40 -1.06
N VAL A 115 4.30 -5.30 -1.40
CA VAL A 115 3.65 -3.99 -1.50
C VAL A 115 3.57 -3.50 -2.94
N PHE A 116 2.44 -2.89 -3.29
CA PHE A 116 2.23 -2.16 -4.54
C PHE A 116 1.86 -0.72 -4.22
N GLU A 117 2.67 0.21 -4.70
CA GLU A 117 2.41 1.65 -4.55
C GLU A 117 2.97 2.39 -5.76
N PRO A 118 2.10 2.87 -6.66
CA PRO A 118 2.54 3.53 -7.89
C PRO A 118 2.95 4.99 -7.71
N ASN A 119 2.51 5.67 -6.63
CA ASN A 119 2.71 7.09 -6.41
C ASN A 119 4.12 7.38 -5.84
N PRO A 120 5.03 8.07 -6.57
CA PRO A 120 6.36 8.38 -6.05
C PRO A 120 6.36 9.20 -4.75
N LEU A 121 5.32 10.01 -4.52
CA LEU A 121 5.17 10.79 -3.28
C LEU A 121 4.88 9.90 -2.06
N ALA A 122 4.28 8.75 -2.25
CA ALA A 122 4.01 7.75 -1.22
C ALA A 122 5.10 6.69 -1.17
N ALA A 123 5.63 6.26 -2.31
CA ALA A 123 6.67 5.24 -2.42
C ALA A 123 7.99 5.67 -1.73
N ALA A 124 8.37 6.95 -1.81
CA ALA A 124 9.57 7.46 -1.15
C ALA A 124 9.53 7.28 0.39
N PRO A 125 8.51 7.80 1.11
CA PRO A 125 8.40 7.55 2.54
C PRO A 125 8.14 6.06 2.87
N LEU A 126 7.43 5.30 2.02
CA LEU A 126 7.25 3.85 2.23
C LEU A 126 8.60 3.14 2.26
N MET A 127 9.43 3.31 1.24
CA MET A 127 10.78 2.74 1.18
C MET A 127 11.61 3.16 2.39
N ALA A 128 11.60 4.45 2.74
CA ALA A 128 12.30 4.96 3.92
C ALA A 128 11.79 4.28 5.21
N ASN A 129 10.49 4.11 5.37
CA ASN A 129 9.89 3.48 6.56
C ASN A 129 10.27 2.00 6.68
N VAL A 130 10.36 1.30 5.57
CA VAL A 130 10.86 -0.09 5.55
C VAL A 130 12.32 -0.14 6.00
N LEU A 131 13.17 0.73 5.47
CA LEU A 131 14.61 0.75 5.79
C LEU A 131 14.88 1.21 7.23
N LEU A 132 14.23 2.27 7.69
CA LEU A 132 14.35 2.78 9.07
C LEU A 132 14.00 1.73 10.12
N ASN A 133 13.03 0.87 9.81
CA ASN A 133 12.59 -0.19 10.70
C ASN A 133 13.29 -1.54 10.45
N ARG A 134 14.30 -1.61 9.55
CA ARG A 134 15.04 -2.84 9.21
C ARG A 134 14.10 -3.96 8.76
N LEU A 135 13.22 -3.67 7.80
CA LEU A 135 12.20 -4.59 7.32
C LEU A 135 12.43 -5.06 5.87
N ALA A 136 13.58 -4.73 5.27
CA ALA A 136 13.88 -5.07 3.87
C ALA A 136 13.88 -6.59 3.59
N ASP A 137 14.14 -7.42 4.60
CA ASP A 137 14.08 -8.89 4.47
C ASP A 137 12.65 -9.44 4.51
N VAL A 138 11.67 -8.64 4.97
CA VAL A 138 10.26 -9.03 5.13
C VAL A 138 9.37 -8.34 4.11
N VAL A 139 9.61 -7.04 3.85
CA VAL A 139 8.80 -6.23 2.94
C VAL A 139 9.47 -6.17 1.57
N ARG A 140 8.77 -6.71 0.56
CA ARG A 140 9.20 -6.70 -0.84
C ARG A 140 8.84 -5.38 -1.47
N LEU A 141 9.85 -4.65 -1.94
CA LEU A 141 9.74 -3.32 -2.54
C LEU A 141 9.81 -3.32 -4.07
N ASP A 142 10.05 -4.46 -4.67
CA ASP A 142 10.26 -4.66 -6.12
C ASP A 142 9.05 -4.33 -7.00
N HIS A 143 7.88 -4.10 -6.42
CA HIS A 143 6.67 -3.65 -7.13
C HIS A 143 6.30 -2.19 -6.84
N LEU A 144 7.20 -1.39 -6.25
CA LEU A 144 7.00 0.06 -6.19
C LEU A 144 7.03 0.66 -7.60
N GLY A 145 6.23 1.70 -7.84
CA GLY A 145 6.07 2.30 -9.16
C GLY A 145 5.08 1.56 -10.07
N ILE A 146 4.54 0.41 -9.61
CA ILE A 146 3.59 -0.41 -10.37
C ILE A 146 2.19 -0.28 -9.75
N ALA A 147 1.20 -0.08 -10.60
CA ALA A 147 -0.22 -0.19 -10.25
C ALA A 147 -0.77 -1.56 -10.67
N LEU A 148 -1.80 -2.03 -9.97
CA LEU A 148 -2.52 -3.24 -10.38
C LEU A 148 -3.83 -2.89 -11.10
N GLY A 149 -4.23 -3.75 -12.06
CA GLY A 149 -5.48 -3.64 -12.79
C GLY A 149 -5.84 -4.96 -13.49
N ALA A 150 -6.94 -4.97 -14.21
CA ALA A 150 -7.48 -6.15 -14.89
C ALA A 150 -6.60 -6.64 -16.05
N ALA A 151 -5.80 -5.76 -16.65
CA ALA A 151 -4.89 -6.06 -17.75
C ALA A 151 -3.64 -5.19 -17.67
N ALA A 152 -2.55 -5.67 -18.28
CA ALA A 152 -1.32 -4.89 -18.38
C ALA A 152 -1.53 -3.68 -19.31
N ALA A 153 -1.04 -2.52 -18.89
CA ALA A 153 -1.10 -1.28 -19.64
C ALA A 153 0.05 -0.34 -19.23
N GLU A 154 0.33 0.64 -20.08
CA GLU A 154 1.41 1.62 -19.86
C GLU A 154 0.88 3.06 -19.97
N GLY A 155 1.70 4.01 -19.54
CA GLY A 155 1.44 5.42 -19.78
C GLY A 155 0.47 6.06 -18.81
N PHE A 156 0.25 5.50 -17.63
CA PHE A 156 -0.58 6.11 -16.60
C PHE A 156 0.20 7.19 -15.81
N GLY A 157 -0.51 8.19 -15.39
CA GLY A 157 -0.05 9.19 -14.42
C GLY A 157 -0.95 9.27 -13.22
N MET A 158 -0.57 10.10 -12.26
CA MET A 158 -1.37 10.39 -11.07
C MET A 158 -1.36 11.89 -10.83
N ARG A 159 -2.52 12.44 -10.46
CA ARG A 159 -2.61 13.83 -10.02
C ARG A 159 -2.66 13.88 -8.51
N PRO A 160 -1.73 14.60 -7.86
CA PRO A 160 -1.75 14.73 -6.42
C PRO A 160 -3.08 15.30 -5.91
N HIS A 161 -3.55 14.76 -4.80
CA HIS A 161 -4.67 15.32 -4.08
C HIS A 161 -4.16 16.28 -2.99
N ASP A 162 -4.75 17.48 -2.87
CA ASP A 162 -4.26 18.57 -2.01
C ASP A 162 -4.19 18.25 -0.51
N ARG A 163 -4.89 17.22 -0.04
CA ARG A 163 -5.05 16.90 1.38
C ARG A 163 -4.84 15.42 1.73
N ASN A 164 -4.71 14.54 0.74
CA ASN A 164 -4.62 13.10 0.98
C ASN A 164 -3.85 12.45 -0.16
N LEU A 165 -2.65 11.93 0.10
CA LEU A 165 -1.88 11.20 -0.92
C LEU A 165 -2.60 9.91 -1.35
N GLY A 166 -3.27 9.23 -0.43
CA GLY A 166 -4.05 8.03 -0.71
C GLY A 166 -5.18 8.27 -1.69
N ALA A 167 -5.84 9.44 -1.67
CA ALA A 167 -6.93 9.79 -2.60
C ALA A 167 -6.47 10.10 -4.04
N THR A 168 -5.22 9.81 -4.39
CA THR A 168 -4.66 10.06 -5.72
C THR A 168 -5.08 8.95 -6.69
N ARG A 169 -5.74 9.30 -7.79
CA ARG A 169 -6.25 8.32 -8.78
C ARG A 169 -5.38 8.22 -10.01
N LEU A 170 -5.27 7.02 -10.55
CA LEU A 170 -4.61 6.76 -11.84
C LEU A 170 -5.34 7.46 -13.00
N ARG A 171 -4.56 8.00 -13.93
CA ARG A 171 -5.04 8.68 -15.14
C ARG A 171 -4.36 8.09 -16.37
N PRO A 172 -5.12 7.54 -17.34
CA PRO A 172 -4.52 7.02 -18.56
C PRO A 172 -3.93 8.16 -19.42
N ARG A 173 -2.80 7.86 -20.06
CA ARG A 173 -2.08 8.78 -20.98
C ARG A 173 -1.50 10.02 -20.32
N GLU A 174 -1.32 10.05 -19.00
CA GLU A 174 -0.82 11.22 -18.26
C GLU A 174 0.56 10.98 -17.62
N GLY A 175 1.25 9.86 -17.88
CA GLY A 175 2.54 9.58 -17.23
C GLY A 175 3.25 8.32 -17.68
N ARG A 176 4.06 7.75 -16.79
CA ARG A 176 4.93 6.59 -17.03
C ARG A 176 4.59 5.37 -16.17
N ILE A 177 3.58 5.43 -15.33
CA ILE A 177 3.21 4.34 -14.43
C ILE A 177 2.74 3.16 -15.26
N ALA A 178 3.31 2.00 -14.98
CA ALA A 178 2.89 0.73 -15.54
C ALA A 178 1.76 0.12 -14.71
N VAL A 179 0.76 -0.42 -15.38
CA VAL A 179 -0.27 -1.28 -14.78
C VAL A 179 0.07 -2.73 -15.11
N ARG A 180 -0.03 -3.61 -14.13
CA ARG A 180 0.17 -5.06 -14.29
C ARG A 180 -1.03 -5.81 -13.69
N THR A 181 -1.19 -7.08 -14.04
CA THR A 181 -2.12 -7.95 -13.31
C THR A 181 -1.46 -8.47 -12.05
N GLY A 182 -2.22 -8.55 -10.97
CA GLY A 182 -1.72 -9.13 -9.73
C GLY A 182 -1.30 -10.59 -9.92
N ASP A 183 -1.99 -11.35 -10.77
CA ASP A 183 -1.66 -12.73 -11.09
C ASP A 183 -0.26 -12.89 -11.70
N ALA A 184 0.15 -11.95 -12.55
CA ALA A 184 1.51 -11.97 -13.12
C ALA A 184 2.59 -11.62 -12.09
N CYS A 185 2.31 -10.66 -11.21
CA CYS A 185 3.26 -10.22 -10.18
C CYS A 185 3.39 -11.21 -9.02
N LEU A 186 2.35 -12.00 -8.75
CA LEU A 186 2.25 -12.90 -7.59
C LEU A 186 2.22 -14.39 -7.98
N ALA A 187 2.76 -14.73 -9.14
CA ALA A 187 2.73 -16.11 -9.66
C ALA A 187 3.32 -17.13 -8.66
N ASP A 188 4.39 -16.75 -7.97
CA ASP A 188 5.09 -17.60 -7.00
C ASP A 188 4.67 -17.35 -5.54
N GLU A 189 3.68 -16.47 -5.31
CA GLU A 189 3.22 -16.12 -3.95
C GLU A 189 1.89 -16.80 -3.63
N THR A 190 1.74 -17.24 -2.39
CA THR A 190 0.47 -17.74 -1.84
C THR A 190 0.09 -16.87 -0.65
N PRO A 191 -0.64 -15.77 -0.87
CA PRO A 191 -1.01 -14.86 0.19
C PRO A 191 -2.05 -15.46 1.14
N ASP A 192 -1.86 -15.22 2.45
CA ASP A 192 -2.84 -15.48 3.50
C ASP A 192 -3.80 -14.29 3.67
N LEU A 193 -3.33 -13.08 3.28
CA LEU A 193 -4.10 -11.83 3.30
C LEU A 193 -3.81 -11.02 2.04
N ILE A 194 -4.86 -10.46 1.44
CA ILE A 194 -4.76 -9.40 0.44
C ILE A 194 -5.52 -8.18 0.97
N LYS A 195 -4.84 -7.04 1.14
CA LYS A 195 -5.46 -5.73 1.33
C LYS A 195 -5.49 -5.00 0.00
N ILE A 196 -6.64 -4.37 -0.33
CA ILE A 196 -6.84 -3.57 -1.53
C ILE A 196 -7.43 -2.23 -1.12
N ASP A 197 -6.73 -1.14 -1.45
CA ASP A 197 -7.15 0.23 -1.20
C ASP A 197 -6.56 1.10 -2.33
N VAL A 198 -7.32 1.28 -3.41
CA VAL A 198 -6.84 1.79 -4.72
C VAL A 198 -7.75 2.85 -5.33
N GLU A 199 -8.57 3.50 -4.48
CA GLU A 199 -9.33 4.71 -4.82
C GLU A 199 -10.20 4.58 -6.08
N GLY A 200 -11.00 3.52 -6.11
CA GLY A 200 -12.04 3.29 -7.12
C GLY A 200 -11.66 2.30 -8.23
N MET A 201 -10.52 1.61 -8.13
CA MET A 201 -10.09 0.56 -9.06
C MET A 201 -10.14 -0.85 -8.44
N GLU A 202 -10.91 -1.03 -7.39
CA GLU A 202 -10.95 -2.29 -6.63
C GLU A 202 -11.37 -3.46 -7.50
N LEU A 203 -12.37 -3.25 -8.36
CA LEU A 203 -12.92 -4.30 -9.23
C LEU A 203 -11.91 -4.74 -10.31
N GLU A 204 -11.17 -3.79 -10.87
CA GLU A 204 -10.10 -4.05 -11.84
C GLU A 204 -8.95 -4.81 -11.17
N VAL A 205 -8.58 -4.45 -9.93
CA VAL A 205 -7.56 -5.16 -9.17
C VAL A 205 -8.02 -6.58 -8.84
N LEU A 206 -9.27 -6.75 -8.38
CA LEU A 206 -9.85 -8.07 -8.12
C LEU A 206 -9.89 -8.94 -9.39
N ALA A 207 -10.21 -8.37 -10.54
CA ALA A 207 -10.16 -9.08 -11.81
C ALA A 207 -8.74 -9.53 -12.17
N GLY A 208 -7.74 -8.66 -11.97
CA GLY A 208 -6.32 -8.96 -12.22
C GLY A 208 -5.69 -9.91 -11.21
N LEU A 209 -6.35 -10.20 -10.09
CA LEU A 209 -5.95 -11.14 -9.05
C LEU A 209 -6.75 -12.44 -9.08
N SER A 210 -7.57 -12.67 -10.09
CA SER A 210 -8.56 -13.76 -10.10
C SER A 210 -7.96 -15.15 -9.91
N ALA A 211 -6.83 -15.47 -10.57
CA ALA A 211 -6.15 -16.75 -10.41
C ALA A 211 -5.47 -16.86 -9.03
N THR A 212 -4.86 -15.79 -8.54
CA THR A 212 -4.24 -15.76 -7.20
C THR A 212 -5.30 -15.96 -6.11
N ILE A 213 -6.44 -15.27 -6.21
CA ILE A 213 -7.56 -15.41 -5.27
C ILE A 213 -8.14 -16.83 -5.31
N ALA A 214 -8.34 -17.39 -6.50
CA ALA A 214 -8.85 -18.76 -6.65
C ALA A 214 -7.91 -19.80 -6.07
N ARG A 215 -6.59 -19.64 -6.26
CA ARG A 215 -5.54 -20.56 -5.78
C ARG A 215 -5.33 -20.45 -4.28
N ALA A 216 -5.14 -19.24 -3.77
CA ALA A 216 -4.72 -19.01 -2.39
C ALA A 216 -5.89 -18.90 -1.41
N ARG A 217 -7.07 -18.49 -1.87
CA ARG A 217 -8.26 -18.25 -1.03
C ARG A 217 -7.94 -17.41 0.22
N PRO A 218 -7.29 -16.24 0.06
CA PRO A 218 -6.83 -15.43 1.18
C PRO A 218 -7.99 -14.78 1.96
N LEU A 219 -7.75 -14.40 3.20
CA LEU A 219 -8.53 -13.34 3.86
C LEU A 219 -8.35 -12.04 3.06
N MET A 220 -9.39 -11.23 2.92
CA MET A 220 -9.29 -9.99 2.16
C MET A 220 -9.83 -8.80 2.94
N LEU A 221 -9.10 -7.68 2.91
CA LEU A 221 -9.56 -6.36 3.36
C LEU A 221 -9.62 -5.44 2.15
N VAL A 222 -10.80 -5.03 1.75
CA VAL A 222 -11.01 -4.22 0.54
C VAL A 222 -11.70 -2.92 0.90
N GLU A 223 -11.07 -1.77 0.62
CA GLU A 223 -11.76 -0.48 0.66
C GLU A 223 -12.64 -0.36 -0.59
N VAL A 224 -13.93 -0.11 -0.41
CA VAL A 224 -14.90 -0.02 -1.50
C VAL A 224 -15.64 1.31 -1.41
N GLY A 225 -15.62 2.05 -2.52
CA GLY A 225 -16.44 3.24 -2.68
C GLY A 225 -17.92 2.90 -2.91
N ASP A 226 -18.82 3.76 -2.44
CA ASP A 226 -20.28 3.55 -2.58
C ASP A 226 -20.71 3.30 -4.05
N GLY A 227 -19.98 3.89 -5.03
CA GLY A 227 -20.25 3.66 -6.45
C GLY A 227 -19.92 2.26 -6.97
N ASN A 228 -19.06 1.52 -6.29
CA ASN A 228 -18.63 0.16 -6.65
C ASN A 228 -19.25 -0.91 -5.74
N LEU A 229 -20.04 -0.52 -4.75
CA LEU A 229 -20.51 -1.43 -3.70
C LEU A 229 -21.33 -2.60 -4.26
N ASP A 230 -22.34 -2.33 -5.09
CA ASP A 230 -23.21 -3.38 -5.65
C ASP A 230 -22.40 -4.38 -6.47
N ALA A 231 -21.49 -3.89 -7.32
CA ALA A 231 -20.63 -4.75 -8.14
C ALA A 231 -19.63 -5.54 -7.30
N PHE A 232 -19.13 -4.97 -6.20
CA PHE A 232 -18.27 -5.67 -5.25
C PHE A 232 -19.02 -6.79 -4.51
N LEU A 233 -20.26 -6.54 -4.05
CA LEU A 233 -21.08 -7.55 -3.38
C LEU A 233 -21.45 -8.71 -4.32
N ASP A 234 -21.75 -8.40 -5.59
CA ASP A 234 -21.98 -9.40 -6.63
C ASP A 234 -20.71 -10.24 -6.90
N TRP A 235 -19.55 -9.59 -6.98
CA TRP A 235 -18.27 -10.29 -7.12
C TRP A 235 -18.00 -11.17 -5.91
N GLN A 236 -18.17 -10.65 -4.70
CA GLN A 236 -17.97 -11.38 -3.44
C GLN A 236 -18.80 -12.67 -3.41
N GLY A 237 -20.09 -12.58 -3.77
CA GLY A 237 -20.99 -13.74 -3.83
C GLY A 237 -20.54 -14.78 -4.86
N ARG A 238 -20.19 -14.36 -6.08
CA ARG A 238 -19.71 -15.25 -7.15
C ARG A 238 -18.37 -15.89 -6.82
N ALA A 239 -17.47 -15.16 -6.15
CA ALA A 239 -16.16 -15.66 -5.73
C ALA A 239 -16.23 -16.58 -4.50
N GLY A 240 -17.41 -16.76 -3.91
CA GLY A 240 -17.63 -17.60 -2.74
C GLY A 240 -16.93 -17.06 -1.50
N TYR A 241 -17.02 -15.75 -1.28
CA TYR A 241 -16.56 -15.09 -0.06
C TYR A 241 -17.76 -14.69 0.79
N ARG A 242 -17.58 -14.70 2.10
CA ARG A 242 -18.57 -14.23 3.07
C ARG A 242 -18.06 -13.01 3.83
N PRO A 243 -18.94 -12.07 4.23
CA PRO A 243 -18.54 -10.94 5.03
C PRO A 243 -18.17 -11.37 6.46
N VAL A 244 -17.10 -10.76 6.99
CA VAL A 244 -16.69 -10.90 8.41
C VAL A 244 -17.08 -9.64 9.17
N GLN A 245 -16.66 -8.49 8.64
CA GLN A 245 -16.89 -7.19 9.27
C GLN A 245 -16.72 -6.08 8.23
N HIS A 246 -17.30 -4.90 8.49
CA HIS A 246 -16.99 -3.70 7.73
C HIS A 246 -16.82 -2.49 8.65
N TRP A 247 -16.08 -1.48 8.18
CA TRP A 247 -15.86 -0.21 8.87
C TRP A 247 -16.07 0.94 7.90
N ARG A 248 -16.82 1.96 8.31
CA ARG A 248 -16.97 3.18 7.52
C ARG A 248 -15.71 4.03 7.67
N VAL A 249 -15.02 4.29 6.56
CA VAL A 249 -13.77 5.08 6.52
C VAL A 249 -14.08 6.56 6.27
N SER A 250 -15.00 6.83 5.36
CA SER A 250 -15.42 8.18 4.99
C SER A 250 -16.93 8.25 4.72
N ALA A 251 -17.42 9.40 4.25
CA ALA A 251 -18.81 9.52 3.82
C ALA A 251 -19.16 8.59 2.65
N THR A 252 -18.18 8.21 1.82
CA THR A 252 -18.37 7.48 0.57
C THR A 252 -17.63 6.15 0.47
N ASN A 253 -16.76 5.80 1.43
CA ASN A 253 -15.93 4.59 1.37
C ASN A 253 -16.06 3.77 2.66
N ALA A 254 -15.97 2.45 2.55
CA ALA A 254 -15.91 1.53 3.68
C ALA A 254 -14.91 0.40 3.41
N ASN A 255 -14.23 -0.05 4.47
CA ASN A 255 -13.40 -1.25 4.47
C ASN A 255 -14.26 -2.49 4.71
N TYR A 256 -14.19 -3.47 3.82
CA TYR A 256 -14.88 -4.75 3.91
C TYR A 256 -13.86 -5.85 4.19
N LEU A 257 -13.98 -6.50 5.34
CA LEU A 257 -13.25 -7.70 5.68
C LEU A 257 -14.08 -8.91 5.28
N ILE A 258 -13.56 -9.72 4.39
CA ILE A 258 -14.23 -10.91 3.85
C ILE A 258 -13.30 -12.11 3.91
N GLU A 259 -13.88 -13.29 4.08
CA GLU A 259 -13.14 -14.56 4.12
C GLU A 259 -13.76 -15.59 3.18
N PRO A 260 -13.00 -16.61 2.76
CA PRO A 260 -13.54 -17.70 1.97
C PRO A 260 -14.76 -18.36 2.64
N GLY A 261 -15.86 -18.53 1.91
CA GLY A 261 -16.95 -19.40 2.32
C GLY A 261 -16.47 -20.86 2.41
N MET A 262 -17.12 -21.61 3.31
CA MET A 262 -16.86 -23.05 3.44
C MET A 262 -17.37 -23.81 2.23
#